data_eefe97555f60013d406332de855e30aa
#
_entry.id   eefe97555f60013d406332de855e30aa
#
_cell.length_a   1.000
_cell.length_b   1.000
_cell.length_c   1.000
_cell.angle_alpha   90.00
_cell.angle_beta   90.00
_cell.angle_gamma   90.00
#
_symmetry.space_group_name_H-M   'P 1'
#
loop_
_entity.id
_entity.type
_entity.pdbx_description
1 polymer ?
#
loop_
_entity_poly.entity_id
_entity_poly.type
_entity_poly.pdbx_seq_one_letter_code
_entity_poly.pdbx_strand_id
1 'polypeptide(L)'
;MDRAELQAAQRPLKERYREEPGAALVTLRAQGELDAEQIACKVETGRMLVEAGLHPATGGTGALACSGDMLLEALVACAGVTLRSVATSMELEVAGSVHAEGDLDFRGTLGVDREAAVGFTAIRLRFDLASDEPAEKLDKLLELTERYCVVGQTLAGGVPVDFAYSTS
;
A
#
# COMPACT_ATOMS: atom_id res chain seq x y z
N MET A 1 -21.03 -6.99 -2.90
CA MET A 1 -21.47 -6.04 -1.86
C MET A 1 -22.04 -4.83 -2.58
N ASP A 2 -23.29 -4.58 -2.37
CA ASP A 2 -23.95 -3.38 -2.89
C ASP A 2 -23.82 -2.21 -1.90
N ARG A 3 -24.36 -1.03 -2.27
CA ARG A 3 -24.32 0.18 -1.45
C ARG A 3 -25.01 0.00 -0.09
N ALA A 4 -26.16 -0.67 -0.06
CA ALA A 4 -26.92 -0.85 1.17
C ALA A 4 -26.19 -1.76 2.15
N GLU A 5 -25.61 -2.86 1.67
CA GLU A 5 -24.78 -3.77 2.43
C GLU A 5 -23.52 -3.06 2.98
N LEU A 6 -22.85 -2.24 2.16
CA LEU A 6 -21.68 -1.45 2.59
C LEU A 6 -22.07 -0.45 3.68
N GLN A 7 -23.16 0.31 3.49
CA GLN A 7 -23.64 1.26 4.49
C GLN A 7 -24.08 0.57 5.79
N ALA A 8 -24.76 -0.57 5.71
CA ALA A 8 -25.16 -1.35 6.88
C ALA A 8 -23.93 -1.82 7.70
N ALA A 9 -22.87 -2.26 7.02
CA ALA A 9 -21.63 -2.67 7.68
C ALA A 9 -20.86 -1.49 8.32
N GLN A 10 -20.81 -0.33 7.65
CA GLN A 10 -20.03 0.80 8.09
C GLN A 10 -20.74 1.73 9.09
N ARG A 11 -22.08 1.82 9.05
CA ARG A 11 -22.84 2.74 9.91
C ARG A 11 -22.56 2.56 11.40
N PRO A 12 -22.65 1.36 11.99
CA PRO A 12 -22.39 1.18 13.43
C PRO A 12 -20.95 1.57 13.82
N LEU A 13 -19.98 1.33 12.92
CA LEU A 13 -18.58 1.75 13.14
C LEU A 13 -18.46 3.26 13.13
N LYS A 14 -19.08 3.94 12.16
CA LYS A 14 -19.07 5.41 12.05
C LYS A 14 -19.74 6.08 13.25
N GLU A 15 -20.85 5.51 13.74
CA GLU A 15 -21.54 5.99 14.95
C GLU A 15 -20.64 5.85 16.17
N ARG A 16 -20.08 4.66 16.39
CA ARG A 16 -19.17 4.39 17.49
C ARG A 16 -17.95 5.31 17.46
N TYR A 17 -17.33 5.55 16.30
CA TYR A 17 -16.14 6.39 16.20
C TYR A 17 -16.41 7.88 16.39
N ARG A 18 -17.68 8.34 16.22
CA ARG A 18 -18.08 9.70 16.60
C ARG A 18 -18.25 9.85 18.10
N GLU A 19 -18.79 8.84 18.76
CA GLU A 19 -19.01 8.82 20.22
C GLU A 19 -17.72 8.55 20.98
N GLU A 20 -16.90 7.62 20.46
CA GLU A 20 -15.64 7.19 21.05
C GLU A 20 -14.49 7.28 20.02
N PRO A 21 -13.91 8.47 19.77
CA PRO A 21 -12.85 8.62 18.76
C PRO A 21 -11.65 7.70 18.98
N GLY A 22 -11.32 7.36 20.24
CA GLY A 22 -10.26 6.43 20.59
C GLY A 22 -10.49 5.01 20.07
N ALA A 23 -11.74 4.60 19.85
CA ALA A 23 -12.06 3.28 19.30
C ALA A 23 -11.68 3.14 17.81
N ALA A 24 -11.42 4.25 17.11
CA ALA A 24 -10.95 4.26 15.74
C ALA A 24 -9.42 4.08 15.63
N LEU A 25 -8.69 4.22 16.74
CA LEU A 25 -7.24 4.09 16.76
C LEU A 25 -6.86 2.60 16.82
N VAL A 26 -6.33 2.08 15.74
CA VAL A 26 -5.93 0.68 15.61
C VAL A 26 -4.46 0.59 15.25
N THR A 27 -3.69 -0.20 16.00
CA THR A 27 -2.31 -0.53 15.67
C THR A 27 -2.28 -1.79 14.83
N LEU A 28 -1.84 -1.68 13.59
CA LEU A 28 -1.53 -2.84 12.75
C LEU A 28 -0.11 -3.30 13.04
N ARG A 29 0.15 -4.60 12.90
CA ARG A 29 1.45 -5.21 13.19
C ARG A 29 1.84 -6.13 12.05
N ALA A 30 3.14 -6.17 11.79
CA ALA A 30 3.77 -7.16 10.93
C ALA A 30 5.01 -7.69 11.67
N GLN A 31 5.39 -8.93 11.41
CA GLN A 31 6.60 -9.54 11.93
C GLN A 31 7.26 -10.39 10.86
N GLY A 32 8.56 -10.61 11.01
CA GLY A 32 9.32 -11.47 10.13
C GLY A 32 10.52 -12.07 10.85
N GLU A 33 10.95 -13.24 10.39
CA GLU A 33 12.12 -13.95 10.90
C GLU A 33 13.29 -13.81 9.90
N LEU A 34 14.47 -13.51 10.42
CA LEU A 34 15.69 -13.46 9.61
C LEU A 34 16.13 -14.89 9.24
N ASP A 35 16.44 -15.10 7.98
CA ASP A 35 17.03 -16.35 7.53
C ASP A 35 18.50 -16.41 7.95
N ALA A 36 18.96 -17.57 8.45
CA ALA A 36 20.31 -17.74 8.95
C ALA A 36 21.33 -18.02 7.85
N GLU A 37 20.91 -18.48 6.69
CA GLU A 37 21.78 -18.96 5.62
C GLU A 37 21.77 -18.05 4.39
N GLN A 38 20.68 -17.30 4.18
CA GLN A 38 20.49 -16.42 3.03
C GLN A 38 20.27 -14.97 3.47
N ILE A 39 20.50 -14.03 2.57
CA ILE A 39 20.10 -12.63 2.79
C ILE A 39 18.60 -12.52 2.46
N ALA A 40 17.77 -12.95 3.43
CA ALA A 40 16.33 -13.04 3.32
C ALA A 40 15.62 -12.78 4.66
N CYS A 41 14.34 -12.44 4.59
CA CYS A 41 13.45 -12.33 5.72
C CYS A 41 12.10 -12.99 5.38
N LYS A 42 11.61 -13.85 6.25
CA LYS A 42 10.32 -14.53 6.12
C LYS A 42 9.25 -13.69 6.82
N VAL A 43 8.34 -13.11 6.06
CA VAL A 43 7.30 -12.21 6.57
C VAL A 43 5.96 -12.94 6.64
N GLU A 44 5.35 -12.94 7.81
CA GLU A 44 4.00 -13.46 8.01
C GLU A 44 2.96 -12.43 7.57
N THR A 45 2.20 -12.72 6.52
CA THR A 45 1.17 -11.82 5.98
C THR A 45 -0.25 -12.18 6.45
N GLY A 46 -0.38 -12.92 7.54
CA GLY A 46 -1.64 -13.39 8.12
C GLY A 46 -2.30 -14.56 7.38
N ARG A 47 -2.00 -14.78 6.10
CA ARG A 47 -2.51 -15.91 5.30
C ARG A 47 -1.43 -16.65 4.51
N MET A 48 -0.30 -16.02 4.28
CA MET A 48 0.82 -16.58 3.52
C MET A 48 2.14 -16.13 4.13
N LEU A 49 3.14 -16.99 4.05
CA LEU A 49 4.53 -16.65 4.33
C LEU A 49 5.15 -16.11 3.04
N VAL A 50 5.74 -14.92 3.10
CA VAL A 50 6.49 -14.32 1.99
C VAL A 50 7.95 -14.23 2.40
N GLU A 51 8.82 -14.77 1.58
CA GLU A 51 10.27 -14.70 1.76
C GLU A 51 10.82 -13.56 0.90
N ALA A 52 11.35 -12.53 1.54
CA ALA A 52 11.91 -11.36 0.88
C ALA A 52 13.44 -11.41 0.88
N GLY A 53 14.04 -10.97 -0.22
CA GLY A 53 15.49 -10.94 -0.41
C GLY A 53 15.95 -9.75 -1.21
N LEU A 54 17.25 -9.76 -1.56
CA LEU A 54 17.86 -8.68 -2.32
C LEU A 54 17.30 -8.63 -3.75
N HIS A 55 17.04 -7.40 -4.21
CA HIS A 55 16.74 -7.15 -5.62
C HIS A 55 17.95 -7.52 -6.51
N PRO A 56 17.76 -8.03 -7.75
CA PRO A 56 18.87 -8.35 -8.65
C PRO A 56 19.87 -7.21 -8.88
N ALA A 57 19.40 -5.97 -8.93
CA ALA A 57 20.25 -4.78 -9.04
C ALA A 57 21.14 -4.53 -7.81
N THR A 58 20.93 -5.23 -6.70
CA THR A 58 21.76 -5.19 -5.49
C THR A 58 22.47 -6.53 -5.21
N GLY A 59 22.51 -7.42 -6.19
CA GLY A 59 23.20 -8.71 -6.12
C GLY A 59 22.31 -9.89 -5.71
N GLY A 60 21.01 -9.71 -5.63
CA GLY A 60 20.06 -10.80 -5.41
C GLY A 60 19.86 -11.68 -6.64
N THR A 61 19.36 -12.89 -6.43
CA THR A 61 19.08 -13.86 -7.51
C THR A 61 17.78 -13.59 -8.26
N GLY A 62 16.87 -12.80 -7.66
CA GLY A 62 15.50 -12.62 -8.15
C GLY A 62 14.55 -13.77 -7.80
N ALA A 63 15.01 -14.76 -7.02
CA ALA A 63 14.17 -15.88 -6.60
C ALA A 63 13.23 -15.54 -5.43
N LEU A 64 13.59 -14.52 -4.65
CA LEU A 64 12.82 -14.05 -3.51
C LEU A 64 12.11 -12.72 -3.84
N ALA A 65 11.04 -12.41 -3.11
CA ALA A 65 10.30 -11.17 -3.29
C ALA A 65 11.17 -9.94 -2.97
N CYS A 66 11.06 -8.89 -3.76
CA CYS A 66 11.69 -7.61 -3.44
C CYS A 66 10.79 -6.79 -2.51
N SER A 67 11.34 -6.28 -1.41
CA SER A 67 10.56 -5.45 -0.48
C SER A 67 10.07 -4.14 -1.11
N GLY A 68 10.78 -3.61 -2.11
CA GLY A 68 10.30 -2.48 -2.92
C GLY A 68 9.05 -2.83 -3.71
N ASP A 69 9.02 -4.00 -4.36
CA ASP A 69 7.84 -4.48 -5.07
C ASP A 69 6.67 -4.70 -4.11
N MET A 70 6.93 -5.30 -2.92
CA MET A 70 5.90 -5.48 -1.88
C MET A 70 5.28 -4.16 -1.42
N LEU A 71 6.03 -3.05 -1.39
CA LEU A 71 5.49 -1.73 -1.09
C LEU A 71 4.54 -1.24 -2.19
N LEU A 72 4.92 -1.44 -3.46
CA LEU A 72 4.08 -1.10 -4.61
C LEU A 72 2.84 -2.01 -4.67
N GLU A 73 2.97 -3.29 -4.37
CA GLU A 73 1.85 -4.23 -4.24
C GLU A 73 0.86 -3.81 -3.16
N ALA A 74 1.35 -3.38 -1.99
CA ALA A 74 0.52 -2.84 -0.92
C ALA A 74 -0.23 -1.57 -1.36
N LEU A 75 0.44 -0.69 -2.13
CA LEU A 75 -0.20 0.51 -2.69
C LEU A 75 -1.31 0.15 -3.67
N VAL A 76 -1.05 -0.75 -4.62
CA VAL A 76 -2.04 -1.25 -5.60
C VAL A 76 -3.24 -1.86 -4.89
N ALA A 77 -3.01 -2.75 -3.91
CA ALA A 77 -4.07 -3.40 -3.15
C ALA A 77 -4.94 -2.38 -2.40
N CYS A 78 -4.32 -1.44 -1.68
CA CYS A 78 -5.04 -0.42 -0.93
C CYS A 78 -5.82 0.52 -1.85
N ALA A 79 -5.21 1.01 -2.92
CA ALA A 79 -5.85 1.92 -3.87
C ALA A 79 -7.02 1.25 -4.61
N GLY A 80 -6.86 -0.01 -5.03
CA GLY A 80 -7.91 -0.79 -5.68
C GLY A 80 -9.11 -1.03 -4.77
N VAL A 81 -8.89 -1.44 -3.51
CA VAL A 81 -9.97 -1.62 -2.52
C VAL A 81 -10.67 -0.28 -2.23
N THR A 82 -9.89 0.79 -2.09
CA THR A 82 -10.45 2.14 -1.84
C THR A 82 -11.30 2.60 -3.02
N LEU A 83 -10.81 2.46 -4.25
CA LEU A 83 -11.55 2.81 -5.47
C LEU A 83 -12.89 2.04 -5.53
N ARG A 84 -12.88 0.73 -5.29
CA ARG A 84 -14.11 -0.09 -5.27
C ARG A 84 -15.09 0.36 -4.19
N SER A 85 -14.59 0.67 -2.98
CA SER A 85 -15.43 1.16 -1.88
C SER A 85 -16.07 2.51 -2.21
N VAL A 86 -15.30 3.44 -2.77
CA VAL A 86 -15.79 4.77 -3.18
C VAL A 86 -16.80 4.63 -4.33
N ALA A 87 -16.47 3.86 -5.38
CA ALA A 87 -17.37 3.61 -6.51
C ALA A 87 -18.71 3.02 -6.04
N THR A 88 -18.67 2.03 -5.12
CA THR A 88 -19.88 1.45 -4.53
C THR A 88 -20.69 2.52 -3.76
N SER A 89 -20.04 3.38 -3.01
CA SER A 89 -20.70 4.47 -2.27
C SER A 89 -21.34 5.52 -3.19
N MET A 90 -20.72 5.76 -4.34
CA MET A 90 -21.20 6.68 -5.38
C MET A 90 -22.18 6.03 -6.35
N GLU A 91 -22.44 4.73 -6.21
CA GLU A 91 -23.28 3.93 -7.13
C GLU A 91 -22.76 3.95 -8.58
N LEU A 92 -21.42 3.92 -8.75
CA LEU A 92 -20.78 3.89 -10.05
C LEU A 92 -20.42 2.46 -10.46
N GLU A 93 -20.68 2.14 -11.71
CA GLU A 93 -20.22 0.89 -12.31
C GLU A 93 -18.87 1.11 -12.99
N VAL A 94 -17.85 0.58 -12.37
CA VAL A 94 -16.48 0.62 -12.89
C VAL A 94 -15.81 -0.74 -12.81
N ALA A 95 -15.05 -1.07 -13.84
CA ALA A 95 -14.16 -2.22 -13.87
C ALA A 95 -12.77 -1.75 -14.32
N GLY A 96 -11.78 -2.64 -14.32
CA GLY A 96 -10.44 -2.30 -14.80
C GLY A 96 -9.34 -2.81 -13.91
N SER A 97 -8.17 -2.18 -14.03
CA SER A 97 -6.95 -2.57 -13.32
C SER A 97 -6.25 -1.36 -12.70
N VAL A 98 -5.38 -1.66 -11.73
CA VAL A 98 -4.55 -0.68 -11.02
C VAL A 98 -3.10 -1.09 -11.21
N HIS A 99 -2.24 -0.15 -11.54
CA HIS A 99 -0.81 -0.35 -11.78
C HIS A 99 0.00 0.65 -10.97
N ALA A 100 1.07 0.19 -10.33
CA ALA A 100 2.04 1.05 -9.68
C ALA A 100 3.43 0.84 -10.29
N GLU A 101 4.14 1.94 -10.48
CA GLU A 101 5.55 1.96 -10.90
C GLU A 101 6.32 2.84 -9.93
N GLY A 102 7.56 2.46 -9.63
CA GLY A 102 8.44 3.24 -8.77
C GLY A 102 9.87 3.27 -9.28
N ASP A 103 10.50 4.43 -9.23
CA ASP A 103 11.88 4.62 -9.65
C ASP A 103 12.82 4.61 -8.45
N LEU A 104 13.88 3.81 -8.52
CA LEU A 104 14.93 3.67 -7.51
C LEU A 104 16.30 3.96 -8.12
N ASP A 105 17.17 4.65 -7.36
CA ASP A 105 18.59 4.77 -7.68
C ASP A 105 19.41 3.86 -6.75
N PHE A 106 19.78 2.70 -7.24
CA PHE A 106 20.54 1.74 -6.43
C PHE A 106 21.96 2.18 -6.06
N ARG A 107 22.49 3.29 -6.61
CA ARG A 107 23.74 3.89 -6.14
C ARG A 107 23.64 4.34 -4.67
N GLY A 108 22.47 4.88 -4.29
CA GLY A 108 22.20 5.24 -2.90
C GLY A 108 22.16 4.01 -2.00
N THR A 109 21.37 2.99 -2.36
CA THR A 109 21.22 1.76 -1.58
C THR A 109 22.56 1.02 -1.40
N LEU A 110 23.41 0.97 -2.43
CA LEU A 110 24.72 0.33 -2.39
C LEU A 110 25.84 1.21 -1.79
N GLY A 111 25.52 2.46 -1.41
CA GLY A 111 26.49 3.39 -0.85
C GLY A 111 27.58 3.84 -1.84
N VAL A 112 27.32 3.72 -3.14
CA VAL A 112 28.24 4.16 -4.21
C VAL A 112 28.24 5.68 -4.34
N ASP A 113 27.09 6.30 -4.12
CA ASP A 113 26.90 7.75 -4.18
C ASP A 113 26.04 8.18 -2.97
N ARG A 114 26.63 9.01 -2.10
CA ARG A 114 25.95 9.47 -0.87
C ARG A 114 24.87 10.53 -1.14
N GLU A 115 24.93 11.19 -2.28
CA GLU A 115 23.93 12.19 -2.69
C GLU A 115 22.72 11.52 -3.37
N ALA A 116 22.86 10.26 -3.82
CA ALA A 116 21.75 9.52 -4.40
C ALA A 116 20.74 9.08 -3.32
N ALA A 117 19.47 9.29 -3.58
CA ALA A 117 18.40 8.84 -2.69
C ALA A 117 18.43 7.32 -2.51
N VAL A 118 18.18 6.85 -1.28
CA VAL A 118 18.08 5.40 -0.98
C VAL A 118 16.69 4.84 -1.27
N GLY A 119 15.63 5.62 -1.02
CA GLY A 119 14.24 5.24 -1.27
C GLY A 119 13.78 5.49 -2.70
N PHE A 120 12.50 5.27 -2.95
CA PHE A 120 11.89 5.64 -4.22
C PHE A 120 12.02 7.15 -4.47
N THR A 121 12.44 7.50 -5.68
CA THR A 121 12.54 8.90 -6.14
C THR A 121 11.25 9.38 -6.76
N ALA A 122 10.44 8.46 -7.30
CA ALA A 122 9.09 8.69 -7.79
C ALA A 122 8.26 7.42 -7.70
N ILE A 123 6.97 7.57 -7.41
CA ILE A 123 5.97 6.49 -7.52
C ILE A 123 4.81 7.02 -8.35
N ARG A 124 4.35 6.21 -9.30
CA ARG A 124 3.23 6.50 -10.18
C ARG A 124 2.17 5.42 -10.02
N LEU A 125 0.96 5.83 -9.71
CA LEU A 125 -0.21 4.94 -9.61
C LEU A 125 -1.16 5.28 -10.76
N ARG A 126 -1.54 4.28 -11.55
CA ARG A 126 -2.43 4.42 -12.70
C ARG A 126 -3.60 3.47 -12.57
N PHE A 127 -4.78 3.98 -12.91
CA PHE A 127 -6.01 3.21 -13.03
C PHE A 127 -6.42 3.15 -14.50
N ASP A 128 -6.52 1.95 -15.05
CA ASP A 128 -7.11 1.71 -16.36
C ASP A 128 -8.55 1.29 -16.16
N LEU A 129 -9.49 2.24 -16.26
CA LEU A 129 -10.89 2.03 -15.95
C LEU A 129 -11.71 1.77 -17.20
N ALA A 130 -12.59 0.78 -17.12
CA ALA A 130 -13.67 0.54 -18.07
C ALA A 130 -14.99 0.94 -17.41
N SER A 131 -15.65 1.97 -17.94
CA SER A 131 -16.90 2.51 -17.41
C SER A 131 -17.58 3.39 -18.45
N ASP A 132 -18.91 3.41 -18.44
CA ASP A 132 -19.74 4.32 -19.23
C ASP A 132 -20.11 5.59 -18.45
N GLU A 133 -19.56 5.78 -17.24
CA GLU A 133 -19.83 6.93 -16.39
C GLU A 133 -19.18 8.20 -16.95
N PRO A 134 -19.82 9.37 -16.77
CA PRO A 134 -19.23 10.65 -17.17
C PRO A 134 -17.86 10.91 -16.55
N ALA A 135 -16.97 11.58 -17.32
CA ALA A 135 -15.61 11.89 -16.86
C ALA A 135 -15.58 12.64 -15.52
N GLU A 136 -16.49 13.60 -15.30
CA GLU A 136 -16.62 14.33 -14.01
C GLU A 136 -16.81 13.38 -12.81
N LYS A 137 -17.60 12.30 -12.98
CA LYS A 137 -17.80 11.33 -11.91
C LYS A 137 -16.55 10.47 -11.69
N LEU A 138 -15.85 10.10 -12.76
CA LEU A 138 -14.59 9.35 -12.68
C LEU A 138 -13.47 10.20 -12.06
N ASP A 139 -13.38 11.48 -12.39
CA ASP A 139 -12.45 12.42 -11.76
C ASP A 139 -12.73 12.52 -10.25
N LYS A 140 -14.00 12.64 -9.86
CA LYS A 140 -14.38 12.67 -8.45
C LYS A 140 -14.10 11.35 -7.74
N LEU A 141 -14.29 10.22 -8.42
CA LEU A 141 -13.94 8.89 -7.91
C LEU A 141 -12.44 8.81 -7.61
N LEU A 142 -11.59 9.28 -8.53
CA LEU A 142 -10.14 9.30 -8.34
C LEU A 142 -9.71 10.24 -7.21
N GLU A 143 -10.25 11.46 -7.15
CA GLU A 143 -9.99 12.42 -6.06
C GLU A 143 -10.27 11.80 -4.68
N LEU A 144 -11.43 11.14 -4.54
CA LEU A 144 -11.80 10.48 -3.29
C LEU A 144 -10.96 9.23 -3.01
N THR A 145 -10.59 8.51 -4.04
CA THR A 145 -9.69 7.34 -3.91
C THR A 145 -8.32 7.78 -3.39
N GLU A 146 -7.73 8.82 -3.96
CA GLU A 146 -6.48 9.40 -3.48
C GLU A 146 -6.60 9.85 -2.02
N ARG A 147 -7.65 10.59 -1.69
CA ARG A 147 -7.88 11.10 -0.33
C ARG A 147 -7.99 10.01 0.73
N TYR A 148 -8.59 8.87 0.40
CA TYR A 148 -8.88 7.81 1.38
C TYR A 148 -7.96 6.59 1.27
N CYS A 149 -7.03 6.56 0.33
CA CYS A 149 -6.03 5.50 0.21
C CYS A 149 -5.00 5.62 1.34
N VAL A 150 -5.09 4.76 2.34
CA VAL A 150 -4.22 4.81 3.53
C VAL A 150 -2.75 4.68 3.15
N VAL A 151 -2.39 3.71 2.29
CA VAL A 151 -0.99 3.52 1.86
C VAL A 151 -0.52 4.71 1.03
N GLY A 152 -1.33 5.21 0.08
CA GLY A 152 -1.00 6.38 -0.72
C GLY A 152 -0.77 7.62 0.14
N GLN A 153 -1.66 7.89 1.10
CA GLN A 153 -1.51 9.03 2.03
C GLN A 153 -0.30 8.87 2.95
N THR A 154 0.02 7.65 3.39
CA THR A 154 1.22 7.38 4.19
C THR A 154 2.49 7.69 3.42
N LEU A 155 2.57 7.24 2.17
CA LEU A 155 3.72 7.50 1.30
C LEU A 155 3.88 8.99 0.97
N ALA A 156 2.79 9.68 0.63
CA ALA A 156 2.79 11.10 0.31
C ALA A 156 3.08 11.98 1.54
N GLY A 157 2.63 11.57 2.73
CA GLY A 157 2.76 12.35 3.97
C GLY A 157 4.11 12.20 4.68
N GLY A 158 4.94 11.23 4.30
CA GLY A 158 6.25 11.01 4.92
C GLY A 158 6.15 10.73 6.42
N VAL A 159 5.37 9.73 6.82
CA VAL A 159 5.19 9.35 8.24
C VAL A 159 6.54 8.98 8.87
N PRO A 160 6.90 9.52 10.05
CA PRO A 160 8.12 9.15 10.76
C PRO A 160 8.20 7.66 11.06
N VAL A 161 9.38 7.09 10.88
CA VAL A 161 9.66 5.68 11.19
C VAL A 161 10.79 5.62 12.22
N ASP A 162 10.53 5.05 13.39
CA ASP A 162 11.51 4.87 14.45
C ASP A 162 12.14 3.48 14.37
N PHE A 163 13.47 3.42 14.48
CA PHE A 163 14.23 2.17 14.52
C PHE A 163 14.75 1.92 15.92
N ALA A 164 14.53 0.71 16.43
CA ALA A 164 15.03 0.28 17.72
C ALA A 164 15.50 -1.19 17.64
N TYR A 165 16.38 -1.57 18.57
CA TYR A 165 16.82 -2.95 18.72
C TYR A 165 16.77 -3.37 20.20
N SER A 166 16.65 -4.66 20.43
CA SER A 166 16.86 -5.29 21.75
C SER A 166 17.83 -6.46 21.61
N THR A 167 18.66 -6.67 22.61
CA THR A 167 19.55 -7.85 22.72
C THR A 167 19.04 -8.73 23.83
N SER A 168 19.02 -10.03 23.61
CA SER A 168 18.76 -11.07 24.64
C SER A 168 20.05 -11.49 25.29
#